data_dd106826f0619bec81c63e3e3143d18b
#
_entry.id   dd106826f0619bec81c63e3e3143d18b
#
_cell.length_a   1.000
_cell.length_b   1.000
_cell.length_c   1.000
_cell.angle_alpha   90.00
_cell.angle_beta   90.00
_cell.angle_gamma   90.00
#
_symmetry.space_group_name_H-M   'P 1'
#
loop_
_entity.id
_entity.type
_entity.pdbx_description
1 polymer ?
#
loop_
_entity_poly.entity_id
_entity_poly.type
_entity_poly.pdbx_seq_one_letter_code
_entity_poly.pdbx_strand_id
1 'polypeptide(L)'
;LERLEGAYAPNTIRSYHSDVKQFVGWCEEANVPPFPLEGETLVAYLGHIQAALSYATIRRKIAVLRRMHALLGHGPAPRDEDFNLAYRRMKLTKSLRQRQARGINEALLLRAIAAQPDTLTGIRNRALLSLGYDFLARRSELAGITVQDITFPGDGSLRGVIRRSKAD
;
A
#
# COMPACT_ATOMS: atom_id res chain seq x y z
N LEU A 1 12.76 -5.17 12.77
CA LEU A 1 12.36 -5.05 11.34
C LEU A 1 13.54 -5.32 10.40
N GLU A 2 14.78 -5.14 10.83
CA GLU A 2 16.02 -5.45 10.08
C GLU A 2 16.01 -6.87 9.49
N ARG A 3 15.46 -7.85 10.22
CA ARG A 3 15.28 -9.24 9.73
C ARG A 3 14.38 -9.38 8.48
N LEU A 4 13.68 -8.33 8.08
CA LEU A 4 12.83 -8.30 6.88
C LEU A 4 13.54 -7.71 5.66
N GLU A 5 14.69 -7.08 5.86
CA GLU A 5 15.48 -6.50 4.77
C GLU A 5 15.96 -7.61 3.82
N GLY A 6 15.89 -7.33 2.53
CA GLY A 6 16.17 -8.32 1.50
C GLY A 6 15.05 -9.34 1.23
N ALA A 7 14.21 -9.66 2.23
CA ALA A 7 13.09 -10.59 2.08
C ALA A 7 11.78 -9.90 1.65
N TYR A 8 11.67 -8.59 1.88
CA TYR A 8 10.47 -7.81 1.56
C TYR A 8 10.85 -6.50 0.87
N ALA A 9 9.98 -6.05 -0.03
CA ALA A 9 10.14 -4.74 -0.68
C ALA A 9 10.17 -3.60 0.37
N PRO A 10 10.98 -2.53 0.17
CA PRO A 10 11.11 -1.42 1.13
C PRO A 10 9.78 -0.78 1.51
N ASN A 11 8.84 -0.67 0.57
CA ASN A 11 7.49 -0.14 0.84
C ASN A 11 6.67 -1.04 1.77
N THR A 12 6.87 -2.36 1.69
CA THR A 12 6.22 -3.33 2.59
C THR A 12 6.76 -3.16 4.01
N ILE A 13 8.08 -3.05 4.16
CA ILE A 13 8.74 -2.82 5.45
C ILE A 13 8.26 -1.50 6.08
N ARG A 14 8.19 -0.42 5.29
CA ARG A 14 7.64 0.87 5.76
C ARG A 14 6.19 0.77 6.23
N SER A 15 5.36 0.03 5.51
CA SER A 15 3.97 -0.21 5.90
C SER A 15 3.87 -1.01 7.20
N TYR A 16 4.71 -2.04 7.34
CA TYR A 16 4.78 -2.85 8.56
C TYR A 16 5.21 -2.01 9.76
N HIS A 17 6.26 -1.20 9.58
CA HIS A 17 6.71 -0.28 10.63
C HIS A 17 5.61 0.67 11.09
N SER A 18 4.90 1.30 10.15
CA SER A 18 3.78 2.20 10.46
C SER A 18 2.65 1.50 11.20
N ASP A 19 2.28 0.29 10.77
CA ASP A 19 1.19 -0.48 11.40
C ASP A 19 1.55 -0.92 12.82
N VAL A 20 2.78 -1.40 13.01
CA VAL A 20 3.28 -1.81 14.34
C VAL A 20 3.40 -0.60 15.27
N LYS A 21 3.96 0.52 14.79
CA LYS A 21 4.08 1.74 15.58
C LYS A 21 2.71 2.24 16.08
N GLN A 22 1.69 2.22 15.22
CA GLN A 22 0.34 2.62 15.61
C GLN A 22 -0.27 1.67 16.64
N PHE A 23 -0.03 0.37 16.50
CA PHE A 23 -0.51 -0.63 17.47
C PHE A 23 0.18 -0.47 18.82
N VAL A 24 1.50 -0.33 18.83
CA VAL A 24 2.28 -0.13 20.08
C VAL A 24 1.84 1.15 20.79
N GLY A 25 1.68 2.27 20.07
CA GLY A 25 1.20 3.51 20.66
C GLY A 25 -0.19 3.36 21.28
N TRP A 26 -1.11 2.65 20.62
CA TRP A 26 -2.41 2.34 21.19
C TRP A 26 -2.30 1.45 22.45
N CYS A 27 -1.43 0.45 22.43
CA CYS A 27 -1.19 -0.40 23.61
C CYS A 27 -0.65 0.39 24.81
N GLU A 28 0.25 1.35 24.55
CA GLU A 28 0.76 2.26 25.60
C GLU A 28 -0.37 3.10 26.20
N GLU A 29 -1.25 3.67 25.37
CA GLU A 29 -2.42 4.43 25.83
C GLU A 29 -3.43 3.56 26.60
N ALA A 30 -3.62 2.30 26.17
CA ALA A 30 -4.51 1.35 26.82
C ALA A 30 -3.89 0.65 28.03
N ASN A 31 -2.61 0.87 28.30
CA ASN A 31 -1.83 0.23 29.37
C ASN A 31 -1.85 -1.31 29.27
N VAL A 32 -1.68 -1.84 28.05
CA VAL A 32 -1.60 -3.28 27.77
C VAL A 32 -0.30 -3.63 27.04
N PRO A 33 0.29 -4.81 27.25
CA PRO A 33 1.48 -5.22 26.54
C PRO A 33 1.18 -5.46 25.05
N PRO A 34 2.02 -4.96 24.11
CA PRO A 34 1.80 -5.17 22.67
C PRO A 34 2.12 -6.59 22.21
N PHE A 35 3.04 -7.28 22.89
CA PHE A 35 3.45 -8.65 22.59
C PHE A 35 3.80 -9.39 23.88
N PRO A 36 3.57 -10.72 23.94
CA PRO A 36 2.89 -11.55 22.94
C PRO A 36 1.47 -11.06 22.65
N LEU A 37 0.99 -11.28 21.40
CA LEU A 37 -0.39 -10.93 21.07
C LEU A 37 -1.36 -11.82 21.84
N GLU A 38 -2.34 -11.20 22.47
CA GLU A 38 -3.44 -11.88 23.14
C GLU A 38 -4.76 -11.61 22.41
N GLY A 39 -5.72 -12.55 22.54
CA GLY A 39 -7.02 -12.43 21.89
C GLY A 39 -7.79 -11.20 22.33
N GLU A 40 -7.84 -10.94 23.63
CA GLU A 40 -8.49 -9.75 24.20
C GLU A 40 -7.91 -8.44 23.67
N THR A 41 -6.58 -8.35 23.61
CA THR A 41 -5.87 -7.18 23.07
C THR A 41 -6.24 -6.96 21.59
N LEU A 42 -6.31 -8.04 20.80
CA LEU A 42 -6.72 -7.95 19.39
C LEU A 42 -8.18 -7.55 19.23
N VAL A 43 -9.09 -8.04 20.09
CA VAL A 43 -10.52 -7.64 20.09
C VAL A 43 -10.66 -6.16 20.42
N ALA A 44 -10.00 -5.70 21.48
CA ALA A 44 -10.03 -4.31 21.90
C ALA A 44 -9.44 -3.36 20.82
N TYR A 45 -8.29 -3.74 20.25
CA TYR A 45 -7.68 -2.98 19.15
C TYR A 45 -8.58 -2.95 17.91
N LEU A 46 -9.21 -4.08 17.55
CA LEU A 46 -10.17 -4.13 16.46
C LEU A 46 -11.33 -3.17 16.71
N GLY A 47 -11.88 -3.14 17.94
CA GLY A 47 -12.89 -2.19 18.36
C GLY A 47 -12.49 -0.74 18.14
N HIS A 48 -11.24 -0.40 18.52
CA HIS A 48 -10.68 0.94 18.36
C HIS A 48 -10.57 1.37 16.89
N ILE A 49 -10.03 0.50 16.00
CA ILE A 49 -9.73 0.90 14.62
C ILE A 49 -10.91 0.71 13.65
N GLN A 50 -11.91 -0.11 14.00
CA GLN A 50 -12.96 -0.48 13.05
C GLN A 50 -13.83 0.70 12.59
N ALA A 51 -14.05 1.72 13.41
CA ALA A 51 -14.87 2.87 13.03
C ALA A 51 -14.23 3.70 11.92
N ALA A 52 -12.92 3.94 12.00
CA ALA A 52 -12.19 4.86 11.14
C ALA A 52 -11.59 4.21 9.88
N LEU A 53 -11.30 2.91 9.91
CA LEU A 53 -10.53 2.26 8.84
C LEU A 53 -11.38 1.38 7.92
N SER A 54 -10.96 1.26 6.66
CA SER A 54 -11.57 0.32 5.71
C SER A 54 -11.25 -1.13 6.06
N TYR A 55 -12.10 -2.06 5.61
CA TYR A 55 -11.86 -3.50 5.78
C TYR A 55 -10.48 -3.94 5.28
N ALA A 56 -10.06 -3.47 4.11
CA ALA A 56 -8.75 -3.82 3.54
C ALA A 56 -7.59 -3.36 4.42
N THR A 57 -7.68 -2.17 5.02
CA THR A 57 -6.68 -1.63 5.94
C THR A 57 -6.63 -2.44 7.23
N ILE A 58 -7.79 -2.74 7.83
CA ILE A 58 -7.87 -3.57 9.04
C ILE A 58 -7.27 -4.95 8.80
N ARG A 59 -7.67 -5.61 7.71
CA ARG A 59 -7.14 -6.93 7.33
C ARG A 59 -5.61 -6.92 7.23
N ARG A 60 -5.04 -5.90 6.58
CA ARG A 60 -3.59 -5.74 6.46
C ARG A 60 -2.93 -5.56 7.82
N LYS A 61 -3.45 -4.67 8.67
CA LYS A 61 -2.92 -4.43 10.02
C LYS A 61 -2.89 -5.69 10.87
N ILE A 62 -3.99 -6.42 10.94
CA ILE A 62 -4.05 -7.69 11.70
C ILE A 62 -3.05 -8.72 11.13
N ALA A 63 -2.91 -8.82 9.82
CA ALA A 63 -1.93 -9.71 9.20
C ALA A 63 -0.49 -9.33 9.56
N VAL A 64 -0.17 -8.02 9.60
CA VAL A 64 1.13 -7.49 10.02
C VAL A 64 1.42 -7.84 11.48
N LEU A 65 0.47 -7.60 12.39
CA LEU A 65 0.65 -7.89 13.83
C LEU A 65 0.91 -9.39 14.06
N ARG A 66 0.14 -10.26 13.41
CA ARG A 66 0.35 -11.71 13.47
C ARG A 66 1.72 -12.13 12.93
N ARG A 67 2.17 -11.49 11.84
CA ARG A 67 3.50 -11.73 11.30
C ARG A 67 4.60 -11.28 12.25
N MET A 68 4.45 -10.13 12.87
CA MET A 68 5.41 -9.61 13.86
C MET A 68 5.47 -10.48 15.10
N HIS A 69 4.35 -10.95 15.61
CA HIS A 69 4.29 -11.92 16.73
C HIS A 69 5.17 -13.15 16.45
N ALA A 70 5.03 -13.76 15.26
CA ALA A 70 5.85 -14.90 14.87
C ALA A 70 7.34 -14.53 14.71
N LEU A 71 7.66 -13.36 14.17
CA LEU A 71 9.05 -12.90 13.99
C LEU A 71 9.75 -12.59 15.31
N LEU A 72 9.01 -12.23 16.34
CA LEU A 72 9.50 -12.00 17.70
C LEU A 72 9.76 -13.33 18.47
N GLY A 73 9.46 -14.47 17.86
CA GLY A 73 9.72 -15.78 18.47
C GLY A 73 8.58 -16.35 19.31
N HIS A 74 7.41 -15.69 19.29
CA HIS A 74 6.24 -16.16 20.05
C HIS A 74 5.46 -17.29 19.35
N GLY A 75 5.97 -17.79 18.20
CA GLY A 75 5.29 -18.82 17.42
C GLY A 75 4.12 -18.26 16.57
N PRO A 76 3.18 -19.12 16.14
CA PRO A 76 1.99 -18.66 15.44
C PRO A 76 1.10 -17.85 16.38
N ALA A 77 0.52 -16.76 15.85
CA ALA A 77 -0.39 -15.94 16.64
C ALA A 77 -1.60 -16.77 17.13
N PRO A 78 -2.10 -16.49 18.34
CA PRO A 78 -3.18 -17.27 18.94
C PRO A 78 -4.42 -17.31 18.06
N ARG A 79 -5.04 -18.48 17.98
CA ARG A 79 -6.37 -18.65 17.39
C ARG A 79 -7.38 -18.42 18.51
N ASP A 80 -7.86 -17.20 18.61
CA ASP A 80 -8.83 -16.78 19.58
C ASP A 80 -10.22 -16.70 18.94
N GLU A 81 -11.21 -17.37 19.54
CA GLU A 81 -12.56 -17.44 18.95
C GLU A 81 -13.31 -16.12 19.13
N ASP A 82 -13.13 -15.42 20.23
CA ASP A 82 -13.75 -14.12 20.45
C ASP A 82 -13.25 -13.10 19.43
N PHE A 83 -11.95 -13.11 19.14
CA PHE A 83 -11.40 -12.32 18.05
C PHE A 83 -11.99 -12.71 16.70
N ASN A 84 -12.11 -14.00 16.40
CA ASN A 84 -12.67 -14.49 15.14
C ASN A 84 -14.13 -14.03 14.96
N LEU A 85 -14.92 -14.12 16.03
CA LEU A 85 -16.32 -13.64 16.04
C LEU A 85 -16.40 -12.13 15.88
N ALA A 86 -15.60 -11.36 16.61
CA ALA A 86 -15.53 -9.90 16.47
C ALA A 86 -15.10 -9.49 15.05
N TYR A 87 -14.10 -10.16 14.49
CA TYR A 87 -13.64 -9.90 13.13
C TYR A 87 -14.71 -10.24 12.08
N ARG A 88 -15.47 -11.34 12.25
CA ARG A 88 -16.58 -11.69 11.35
C ARG A 88 -17.69 -10.65 11.43
N ARG A 89 -18.08 -10.20 12.63
CA ARG A 89 -19.09 -9.13 12.81
C ARG A 89 -18.66 -7.85 12.10
N MET A 90 -17.42 -7.40 12.31
CA MET A 90 -16.87 -6.24 11.63
C MET A 90 -16.89 -6.40 10.10
N LYS A 91 -16.54 -7.58 9.59
CA LYS A 91 -16.57 -7.87 8.15
C LYS A 91 -17.95 -7.74 7.54
N LEU A 92 -19.01 -8.14 8.26
CA LEU A 92 -20.39 -8.05 7.79
C LEU A 92 -20.90 -6.60 7.74
N THR A 93 -20.38 -5.72 8.59
CA THR A 93 -20.78 -4.30 8.63
C THR A 93 -20.00 -3.41 7.67
N LYS A 94 -18.86 -3.88 7.15
CA LYS A 94 -17.97 -3.11 6.28
C LYS A 94 -18.20 -3.42 4.79
N SER A 95 -18.08 -2.39 3.96
CA SER A 95 -17.97 -2.61 2.52
C SER A 95 -16.67 -3.36 2.20
N LEU A 96 -16.80 -4.52 1.58
CA LEU A 96 -15.64 -5.32 1.13
C LEU A 96 -15.08 -4.80 -0.20
N ARG A 97 -15.89 -4.04 -0.94
CA ARG A 97 -15.49 -3.48 -2.23
C ARG A 97 -14.62 -2.25 -2.01
N GLN A 98 -13.40 -2.31 -2.49
CA GLN A 98 -12.53 -1.15 -2.51
C GLN A 98 -13.06 -0.12 -3.50
N ARG A 99 -13.06 1.16 -3.10
CA ARG A 99 -13.37 2.26 -4.00
C ARG A 99 -12.24 2.37 -5.03
N GLN A 100 -12.55 2.06 -6.27
CA GLN A 100 -11.61 2.25 -7.37
C GLN A 100 -11.53 3.74 -7.73
N ALA A 101 -10.32 4.19 -8.07
CA ALA A 101 -10.14 5.51 -8.68
C ALA A 101 -10.87 5.56 -10.03
N ARG A 102 -11.34 6.74 -10.41
CA ARG A 102 -11.86 6.96 -11.76
C ARG A 102 -10.73 6.77 -12.77
N GLY A 103 -11.01 6.02 -13.82
CA GLY A 103 -10.10 5.91 -14.97
C GLY A 103 -9.94 7.27 -15.65
N ILE A 104 -8.76 7.50 -16.20
CA ILE A 104 -8.47 8.66 -17.06
C ILE A 104 -8.78 8.22 -18.48
N ASN A 105 -9.66 8.97 -19.18
CA ASN A 105 -9.85 8.83 -20.62
C ASN A 105 -8.98 9.85 -21.36
N GLU A 106 -8.86 9.72 -22.67
CA GLU A 106 -8.03 10.58 -23.52
C GLU A 106 -8.37 12.08 -23.34
N ALA A 107 -9.65 12.43 -23.35
CA ALA A 107 -10.07 13.84 -23.20
C ALA A 107 -9.63 14.44 -21.86
N LEU A 108 -9.68 13.65 -20.77
CA LEU A 108 -9.20 14.09 -19.46
C LEU A 108 -7.67 14.17 -19.42
N LEU A 109 -6.98 13.23 -20.08
CA LEU A 109 -5.53 13.27 -20.23
C LEU A 109 -5.06 14.55 -20.94
N LEU A 110 -5.64 14.85 -22.10
CA LEU A 110 -5.30 16.03 -22.89
C LEU A 110 -5.54 17.31 -22.09
N ARG A 111 -6.66 17.42 -21.36
CA ARG A 111 -6.91 18.54 -20.45
C ARG A 111 -5.88 18.65 -19.34
N ALA A 112 -5.47 17.52 -18.74
CA ALA A 112 -4.45 17.50 -17.70
C ALA A 112 -3.08 17.91 -18.23
N ILE A 113 -2.73 17.51 -19.45
CA ILE A 113 -1.50 17.92 -20.16
C ILE A 113 -1.52 19.42 -20.45
N ALA A 114 -2.62 19.94 -21.02
CA ALA A 114 -2.77 21.35 -21.34
C ALA A 114 -2.73 22.29 -20.12
N ALA A 115 -3.18 21.79 -18.96
CA ALA A 115 -3.16 22.54 -17.71
C ALA A 115 -1.76 22.64 -17.06
N GLN A 116 -0.74 21.96 -17.59
CA GLN A 116 0.61 22.05 -17.02
C GLN A 116 1.29 23.36 -17.43
N PRO A 117 1.97 24.05 -16.50
CA PRO A 117 2.68 25.29 -16.79
C PRO A 117 3.84 25.06 -17.76
N ASP A 118 4.26 26.14 -18.45
CA ASP A 118 5.41 26.06 -19.35
C ASP A 118 6.74 26.26 -18.60
N THR A 119 7.05 25.29 -17.75
CA THR A 119 8.23 25.18 -16.90
C THR A 119 8.83 23.79 -17.03
N LEU A 120 10.08 23.60 -16.59
CA LEU A 120 10.70 22.26 -16.53
C LEU A 120 9.83 21.25 -15.78
N THR A 121 9.20 21.67 -14.67
CA THR A 121 8.27 20.84 -13.91
C THR A 121 7.04 20.48 -14.74
N GLY A 122 6.48 21.44 -15.49
CA GLY A 122 5.32 21.18 -16.35
C GLY A 122 5.67 20.29 -17.53
N ILE A 123 6.84 20.45 -18.15
CA ILE A 123 7.34 19.55 -19.20
C ILE A 123 7.48 18.12 -18.67
N ARG A 124 8.12 17.95 -17.51
CA ARG A 124 8.23 16.65 -16.85
C ARG A 124 6.85 16.04 -16.56
N ASN A 125 5.91 16.83 -16.05
CA ASN A 125 4.57 16.36 -15.73
C ASN A 125 3.81 15.92 -16.98
N ARG A 126 3.92 16.67 -18.09
CA ARG A 126 3.35 16.29 -19.39
C ARG A 126 3.90 14.94 -19.86
N ALA A 127 5.22 14.75 -19.79
CA ALA A 127 5.86 13.48 -20.14
C ALA A 127 5.38 12.32 -19.24
N LEU A 128 5.31 12.52 -17.92
CA LEU A 128 4.82 11.50 -16.99
C LEU A 128 3.36 11.13 -17.23
N LEU A 129 2.49 12.09 -17.54
CA LEU A 129 1.09 11.86 -17.84
C LEU A 129 0.94 11.03 -19.12
N SER A 130 1.64 11.40 -20.20
CA SER A 130 1.61 10.68 -21.47
C SER A 130 2.16 9.28 -21.34
N LEU A 131 3.39 9.12 -20.85
CA LEU A 131 4.00 7.79 -20.66
C LEU A 131 3.20 6.91 -19.72
N GLY A 132 2.64 7.48 -18.64
CA GLY A 132 1.82 6.73 -17.70
C GLY A 132 0.53 6.21 -18.29
N TYR A 133 -0.07 6.97 -19.19
CA TYR A 133 -1.28 6.58 -19.88
C TYR A 133 -1.02 5.53 -20.95
N ASP A 134 -0.02 5.75 -21.83
CA ASP A 134 0.27 4.88 -22.95
C ASP A 134 0.87 3.53 -22.51
N PHE A 135 1.75 3.54 -21.50
CA PHE A 135 2.37 2.32 -20.99
C PHE A 135 1.55 1.62 -19.90
N LEU A 136 0.46 2.23 -19.42
CA LEU A 136 -0.28 1.75 -18.25
C LEU A 136 0.64 1.47 -17.05
N ALA A 137 1.74 2.23 -16.96
CA ALA A 137 2.82 2.00 -16.03
C ALA A 137 2.43 2.36 -14.58
N ARG A 138 2.92 1.58 -13.63
CA ARG A 138 2.76 1.91 -12.21
C ARG A 138 3.63 3.11 -11.86
N ARG A 139 3.23 3.85 -10.82
CA ARG A 139 3.99 5.01 -10.35
C ARG A 139 5.48 4.73 -10.11
N SER A 140 5.81 3.56 -9.55
CA SER A 140 7.20 3.16 -9.30
C SER A 140 7.97 2.85 -10.59
N GLU A 141 7.31 2.33 -11.59
CA GLU A 141 7.86 2.04 -12.91
C GLU A 141 8.15 3.34 -13.64
N LEU A 142 7.18 4.26 -13.69
CA LEU A 142 7.38 5.61 -14.26
C LEU A 142 8.53 6.38 -13.59
N ALA A 143 8.61 6.32 -12.25
CA ALA A 143 9.68 7.00 -11.52
C ALA A 143 11.07 6.42 -11.77
N GLY A 144 11.14 5.19 -12.29
CA GLY A 144 12.39 4.51 -12.64
C GLY A 144 12.81 4.67 -14.10
N ILE A 145 11.95 5.22 -14.97
CA ILE A 145 12.29 5.44 -16.38
C ILE A 145 13.35 6.53 -16.50
N THR A 146 14.39 6.26 -17.27
CA THR A 146 15.42 7.21 -17.65
C THR A 146 15.35 7.51 -19.15
N VAL A 147 16.02 8.56 -19.62
CA VAL A 147 16.08 8.91 -21.04
C VAL A 147 16.63 7.76 -21.89
N GLN A 148 17.55 6.96 -21.34
CA GLN A 148 18.16 5.80 -22.01
C GLN A 148 17.17 4.65 -22.22
N ASP A 149 16.06 4.62 -21.46
CA ASP A 149 15.02 3.61 -21.59
C ASP A 149 14.00 3.93 -22.68
N ILE A 150 14.12 5.11 -23.32
CA ILE A 150 13.19 5.60 -24.32
C ILE A 150 13.88 5.69 -25.67
N THR A 151 13.27 5.13 -26.71
CA THR A 151 13.73 5.21 -28.08
C THR A 151 12.61 5.69 -29.01
N PHE A 152 13.00 6.46 -30.01
CA PHE A 152 12.11 6.95 -31.06
C PHE A 152 12.56 6.31 -32.39
N PRO A 153 11.86 5.27 -32.89
CA PRO A 153 12.24 4.55 -34.09
C PRO A 153 12.15 5.37 -35.40
N GLY A 154 11.53 6.55 -35.36
CA GLY A 154 11.35 7.41 -36.54
C GLY A 154 10.04 7.15 -37.30
N ASP A 155 9.26 6.18 -36.89
CA ASP A 155 7.94 5.82 -37.46
C ASP A 155 6.77 6.56 -36.74
N GLY A 156 7.07 7.56 -35.93
CA GLY A 156 6.09 8.27 -35.08
C GLY A 156 5.76 7.55 -33.79
N SER A 157 6.30 6.35 -33.56
CA SER A 157 6.13 5.62 -32.30
C SER A 157 7.20 5.95 -31.27
N LEU A 158 6.90 5.65 -30.02
CA LEU A 158 7.84 5.68 -28.91
C LEU A 158 7.91 4.28 -28.28
N ARG A 159 9.11 3.81 -28.01
CA ARG A 159 9.35 2.55 -27.31
C ARG A 159 10.03 2.82 -25.98
N GLY A 160 9.54 2.20 -24.90
CA GLY A 160 10.13 2.33 -23.57
C GLY A 160 10.39 0.96 -22.94
N VAL A 161 11.45 0.89 -22.13
CA VAL A 161 11.82 -0.31 -21.36
C VAL A 161 11.53 -0.08 -19.90
N ILE A 162 10.71 -0.92 -19.29
CA ILE A 162 10.49 -0.96 -17.84
C ILE A 162 11.47 -1.99 -17.27
N ARG A 163 12.58 -1.51 -16.68
CA ARG A 163 13.69 -2.37 -16.20
C ARG A 163 13.31 -3.23 -15.00
N ARG A 164 12.34 -2.80 -14.18
CA ARG A 164 11.89 -3.52 -12.99
C ARG A 164 10.40 -3.30 -12.75
N SER A 165 9.65 -4.38 -12.74
CA SER A 165 8.23 -4.38 -12.39
C SER A 165 8.00 -4.96 -11.00
N LYS A 166 6.83 -4.69 -10.42
CA LYS A 166 6.39 -5.33 -9.16
C LYS A 166 6.10 -6.82 -9.35
N ALA A 167 5.98 -7.26 -10.60
CA ALA A 167 5.71 -8.66 -10.95
C ALA A 167 6.99 -9.50 -11.06
N ASP A 168 8.16 -8.84 -11.09
CA ASP A 168 9.48 -9.47 -11.04
C ASP A 168 9.89 -9.68 -9.56
#